data_27abd664123fcae400291395288d0f0f
#
_entry.id   27abd664123fcae400291395288d0f0f
#
_cell.length_a   1.000
_cell.length_b   1.000
_cell.length_c   1.000
_cell.angle_alpha   90.00
_cell.angle_beta   90.00
_cell.angle_gamma   90.00
#
_symmetry.space_group_name_H-M   'P 1'
#
loop_
_entity.id
_entity.type
_entity.pdbx_description
1 polymer ?
#
loop_
_entity_poly.entity_id
_entity_poly.type
_entity_poly.pdbx_seq_one_letter_code
_entity_poly.pdbx_strand_id
1 'polypeptide(L)'
;MLLKKEWGAMNKQEEYLMIDKTIDLDIASLPKLLQNTIKDMEEYEKKGEWIMYDGLAEGLESFAKSALLENKISNAQYDLILRKYRGNGS
;
A
#
# COMPACT_ATOMS: atom_id res chain seq x y z
N MET A 1 -2.55 19.08 -23.09
CA MET A 1 -2.45 19.29 -22.36
C MET A 1 -2.59 19.50 -22.24
N LEU A 2 -2.45 19.34 -22.37
CA LEU A 2 -2.54 19.32 -21.70
C LEU A 2 -2.72 19.39 -21.52
N LEU A 3 -2.74 18.92 -21.28
CA LEU A 3 -2.88 18.90 -20.55
C LEU A 3 -3.07 18.89 -20.29
N LYS A 4 -3.06 18.44 -20.04
CA LYS A 4 -3.28 18.46 -19.33
C LYS A 4 -3.51 18.31 -19.01
N LYS A 5 -3.60 17.93 -19.12
CA LYS A 5 -3.78 17.97 -18.59
C LYS A 5 -3.85 17.64 -18.48
N GLU A 6 -4.01 17.40 -18.86
CA GLU A 6 -3.96 17.37 -18.44
C GLU A 6 -3.78 16.96 -18.18
N TRP A 7 -3.96 16.79 -18.80
CA TRP A 7 -3.59 16.64 -18.23
C TRP A 7 -3.55 16.38 -17.65
N GLY A 8 -3.69 16.04 -17.87
CA GLY A 8 -3.59 16.11 -16.72
C GLY A 8 -3.48 15.60 -16.53
N ALA A 9 -3.53 15.30 -16.58
CA ALA A 9 -3.22 15.09 -15.89
C ALA A 9 -3.12 14.61 -15.75
N MET A 10 -3.22 14.39 -15.75
CA MET A 10 -2.93 14.17 -15.31
C MET A 10 -2.89 13.78 -15.00
N ASN A 11 -3.02 13.76 -14.82
CA ASN A 11 -2.87 13.57 -14.26
C ASN A 11 -2.67 13.00 -14.07
N LYS A 12 -2.58 12.84 -14.14
CA LYS A 12 -2.22 12.14 -13.73
C LYS A 12 -1.54 11.69 -12.75
N GLN A 13 -1.08 12.00 -12.37
CA GLN A 13 -0.40 11.80 -11.26
C GLN A 13 -1.09 11.04 -10.25
N GLU A 14 -2.30 11.17 -10.02
CA GLU A 14 -2.96 10.46 -9.04
C GLU A 14 -3.04 9.02 -9.35
N GLU A 15 -2.80 8.63 -10.55
CA GLU A 15 -2.80 7.24 -10.78
C GLU A 15 -1.63 6.57 -10.20
N TYR A 16 -0.71 7.33 -9.66
CA TYR A 16 0.37 6.76 -8.93
C TYR A 16 0.10 6.63 -7.47
N LEU A 17 -1.15 6.79 -7.06
CA LEU A 17 -1.48 6.47 -5.70
C LEU A 17 -1.28 4.98 -5.53
N MET A 18 -0.31 4.61 -4.72
CA MET A 18 0.00 3.22 -4.51
C MET A 18 -0.97 2.58 -3.53
N ILE A 19 -1.64 3.39 -2.74
CA ILE A 19 -2.59 2.89 -1.75
C ILE A 19 -3.99 2.98 -2.32
N ASP A 20 -4.67 1.84 -2.37
CA ASP A 20 -6.06 1.80 -2.84
C ASP A 20 -6.97 2.15 -1.68
N LYS A 21 -7.46 3.36 -1.68
CA LYS A 21 -8.26 3.86 -0.57
C LYS A 21 -9.68 3.35 -0.58
N THR A 22 -10.06 2.63 -1.63
CA THR A 22 -11.38 2.01 -1.66
C THR A 22 -11.44 0.69 -0.90
N ILE A 23 -10.27 0.14 -0.56
CA ILE A 23 -10.22 -1.11 0.19
C ILE A 23 -10.24 -0.79 1.67
N ASP A 24 -11.21 -1.35 2.37
CA ASP A 24 -11.38 -1.13 3.79
C ASP A 24 -10.63 -2.22 4.55
N LEU A 25 -9.62 -1.85 5.29
CA LEU A 25 -8.79 -2.78 6.03
C LEU A 25 -8.67 -2.30 7.47
N ASP A 26 -9.00 -3.20 8.41
CA ASP A 26 -8.91 -2.87 9.83
C ASP A 26 -7.44 -2.99 10.28
N ILE A 27 -6.73 -1.90 10.15
CA ILE A 27 -5.29 -1.88 10.43
C ILE A 27 -5.03 -2.15 11.91
N ALA A 28 -5.92 -1.70 12.78
CA ALA A 28 -5.72 -1.88 14.22
C ALA A 28 -5.72 -3.35 14.63
N SER A 29 -6.31 -4.22 13.81
CA SER A 29 -6.35 -5.64 14.12
C SER A 29 -5.09 -6.38 13.68
N LEU A 30 -4.18 -5.71 12.98
CA LEU A 30 -2.99 -6.35 12.45
C LEU A 30 -1.86 -6.38 13.48
N PRO A 31 -0.90 -7.30 13.32
CA PRO A 31 0.29 -7.27 14.17
C PRO A 31 1.00 -5.92 14.09
N LYS A 32 1.66 -5.57 15.17
CA LYS A 32 2.27 -4.25 15.30
C LYS A 32 3.27 -3.94 14.21
N LEU A 33 4.05 -4.91 13.81
CA LEU A 33 5.04 -4.69 12.75
C LEU A 33 4.36 -4.28 11.45
N LEU A 34 3.24 -4.90 11.13
CA LEU A 34 2.49 -4.52 9.94
C LEU A 34 1.91 -3.12 10.08
N GLN A 35 1.39 -2.80 11.26
CA GLN A 35 0.85 -1.46 11.50
C GLN A 35 1.91 -0.40 11.31
N ASN A 36 3.10 -0.64 11.85
CA ASN A 36 4.18 0.33 11.76
C ASN A 36 4.66 0.51 10.32
N THR A 37 4.78 -0.59 9.59
CA THR A 37 5.21 -0.52 8.20
C THR A 37 4.20 0.26 7.36
N ILE A 38 2.92 0.00 7.58
CA ILE A 38 1.86 0.70 6.87
C ILE A 38 1.89 2.19 7.17
N LYS A 39 2.10 2.54 8.42
CA LYS A 39 2.17 3.94 8.82
C LYS A 39 3.29 4.67 8.08
N ASP A 40 4.45 4.03 7.98
CA ASP A 40 5.57 4.63 7.29
C ASP A 40 5.29 4.74 5.80
N MET A 41 4.64 3.74 5.22
CA MET A 41 4.28 3.79 3.81
C MET A 41 3.35 4.95 3.52
N GLU A 42 2.39 5.20 4.41
CA GLU A 42 1.46 6.30 4.23
C GLU A 42 2.18 7.64 4.27
N GLU A 43 3.18 7.76 5.13
CA GLU A 43 3.97 8.97 5.20
C GLU A 43 4.74 9.22 3.90
N TYR A 44 5.36 8.18 3.36
CA TYR A 44 6.10 8.33 2.12
C TYR A 44 5.18 8.61 0.94
N GLU A 45 3.98 8.01 0.95
CA GLU A 45 3.02 8.31 -0.10
C GLU A 45 2.66 9.78 -0.09
N LYS A 46 2.41 10.34 1.09
CA LYS A 46 2.07 11.76 1.21
C LYS A 46 3.17 12.65 0.69
N LYS A 47 4.40 12.24 0.87
CA LYS A 47 5.55 13.03 0.44
C LYS A 47 5.90 12.80 -1.02
N GLY A 48 5.26 11.83 -1.67
CA GLY A 48 5.58 11.48 -3.03
C GLY A 48 6.92 10.78 -3.19
N GLU A 49 7.40 10.16 -2.13
CA GLU A 49 8.69 9.47 -2.16
C GLU A 49 8.47 8.01 -2.53
N TRP A 50 8.29 7.79 -3.81
CA TRP A 50 7.84 6.49 -4.31
C TRP A 50 8.87 5.39 -4.16
N ILE A 51 10.16 5.73 -4.21
CA ILE A 51 11.21 4.74 -4.06
C ILE A 51 11.17 4.16 -2.64
N MET A 52 11.01 5.05 -1.65
CA MET A 52 10.91 4.60 -0.26
C MET A 52 9.65 3.79 -0.04
N TYR A 53 8.54 4.26 -0.62
CA TYR A 53 7.28 3.53 -0.52
C TYR A 53 7.43 2.12 -1.08
N ASP A 54 8.04 2.01 -2.26
CA ASP A 54 8.17 0.75 -2.94
C ASP A 54 9.01 -0.24 -2.14
N GLY A 55 10.09 0.24 -1.55
CA GLY A 55 10.91 -0.61 -0.69
C GLY A 55 10.15 -1.13 0.51
N LEU A 56 9.37 -0.26 1.14
CA LEU A 56 8.56 -0.67 2.28
C LEU A 56 7.45 -1.62 1.86
N ALA A 57 6.90 -1.44 0.66
CA ALA A 57 5.84 -2.31 0.17
C ALA A 57 6.35 -3.74 0.00
N GLU A 58 7.59 -3.90 -0.46
CA GLU A 58 8.18 -5.23 -0.56
C GLU A 58 8.35 -5.84 0.83
N GLY A 59 8.80 -5.03 1.78
CA GLY A 59 8.92 -5.49 3.16
C GLY A 59 7.58 -5.86 3.74
N LEU A 60 6.56 -5.07 3.44
CA LEU A 60 5.22 -5.34 3.92
C LEU A 60 4.73 -6.70 3.44
N GLU A 61 4.96 -7.00 2.17
CA GLU A 61 4.55 -8.29 1.62
C GLU A 61 5.23 -9.43 2.37
N SER A 62 6.51 -9.28 2.64
CA SER A 62 7.28 -10.30 3.35
C SER A 62 6.76 -10.47 4.78
N PHE A 63 6.53 -9.37 5.48
CA PHE A 63 6.01 -9.42 6.84
C PHE A 63 4.61 -10.01 6.89
N ALA A 64 3.78 -9.65 5.92
CA ALA A 64 2.43 -10.18 5.86
C ALA A 64 2.43 -11.68 5.61
N LYS A 65 3.33 -12.14 4.76
CA LYS A 65 3.44 -13.57 4.49
C LYS A 65 3.86 -14.32 5.74
N SER A 66 4.82 -13.77 6.48
CA SER A 66 5.24 -14.37 7.74
C SER A 66 4.08 -14.42 8.72
N ALA A 67 3.32 -13.35 8.83
CA ALA A 67 2.19 -13.30 9.75
C ALA A 67 1.13 -14.33 9.35
N LEU A 68 0.92 -14.51 8.06
CA LEU A 68 -0.02 -15.49 7.57
C LEU A 68 0.43 -16.90 7.95
N LEU A 69 1.70 -17.21 7.74
CA LEU A 69 2.25 -18.52 8.06
C LEU A 69 2.21 -18.80 9.55
N GLU A 70 2.30 -17.76 10.36
CA GLU A 70 2.23 -17.90 11.81
C GLU A 70 0.82 -17.80 12.35
N ASN A 71 -0.16 -17.75 11.45
CA ASN A 71 -1.58 -17.66 11.82
C ASN A 71 -1.94 -16.41 12.61
N LYS A 72 -1.20 -15.33 12.38
CA LYS A 72 -1.49 -14.05 13.01
C LYS A 72 -2.45 -13.21 12.21
N ILE A 73 -2.59 -13.50 10.93
CA ILE A 73 -3.59 -12.89 10.07
C ILE A 73 -4.22 -13.99 9.22
N SER A 74 -5.41 -13.69 8.70
CA SER A 74 -6.12 -14.64 7.85
C SER A 74 -5.71 -14.47 6.39
N ASN A 75 -6.08 -15.45 5.56
CA ASN A 75 -5.88 -15.34 4.12
C ASN A 75 -6.58 -14.10 3.56
N ALA A 76 -7.76 -13.79 4.07
CA ALA A 76 -8.50 -12.63 3.61
C ALA A 76 -7.74 -11.35 3.95
N GLN A 77 -7.19 -11.27 5.16
CA GLN A 77 -6.41 -10.09 5.55
C GLN A 77 -5.16 -9.95 4.71
N TYR A 78 -4.47 -11.05 4.45
CA TYR A 78 -3.28 -11.04 3.62
C TYR A 78 -3.60 -10.50 2.23
N ASP A 79 -4.67 -11.01 1.63
CA ASP A 79 -5.09 -10.59 0.31
C ASP A 79 -5.42 -9.10 0.27
N LEU A 80 -6.14 -8.62 1.28
CA LEU A 80 -6.51 -7.20 1.35
C LEU A 80 -5.28 -6.32 1.50
N ILE A 81 -4.30 -6.75 2.29
CA ILE A 81 -3.08 -5.99 2.48
C ILE A 81 -2.36 -5.81 1.14
N LEU A 82 -2.21 -6.90 0.40
CA LEU A 82 -1.50 -6.81 -0.87
C LEU A 82 -2.25 -5.97 -1.89
N ARG A 83 -3.55 -6.13 -1.97
CA ARG A 83 -4.34 -5.34 -2.90
C ARG A 83 -4.31 -3.86 -2.57
N LYS A 84 -4.40 -3.55 -1.28
CA LYS A 84 -4.47 -2.15 -0.87
C LYS A 84 -3.15 -1.43 -1.08
N TYR A 85 -2.04 -2.09 -0.79
CA TYR A 85 -0.74 -1.41 -0.75
C TYR A 85 0.18 -1.75 -1.90
N ARG A 86 -0.04 -2.88 -2.58
CA ARG A 86 0.78 -3.24 -3.74
C ARG A 86 0.06 -3.02 -5.06
N GLY A 87 -1.25 -2.91 -4.98
CA GLY A 87 -2.05 -2.69 -6.17
C GLY A 87 -2.30 -3.96 -6.95
N ASN A 88 -3.25 -3.85 -7.87
CA ASN A 88 -3.64 -5.00 -8.63
C ASN A 88 -2.67 -5.36 -9.72
N GLY A 89 -1.91 -4.42 -10.16
CA GLY A 89 -1.00 -4.64 -11.25
C GLY A 89 0.31 -5.25 -10.83
N SER A 90 0.46 -5.46 -9.56
CA SER A 90 1.75 -5.94 -9.09
C SER A 90 1.80 -7.42 -9.11
#